data_ba6af76c9c27075ce066ad5d9a8a5c40
#
_entry.id   ba6af76c9c27075ce066ad5d9a8a5c40
#
_cell.length_a   1.000
_cell.length_b   1.000
_cell.length_c   1.000
_cell.angle_alpha   90.00
_cell.angle_beta   90.00
_cell.angle_gamma   90.00
#
_symmetry.space_group_name_H-M   'P 1'
#
loop_
_entity.id
_entity.type
_entity.pdbx_description
1 polymer ?
#
loop_
_entity_poly.entity_id
_entity_poly.type
_entity_poly.pdbx_seq_one_letter_code
_entity_poly.pdbx_strand_id
1 'polypeptide(L)'
;MAVTIFAAIDVGSHETSMRIYEISKKYGVHEIEYVHHTARLGLETYSTKHISYTTIDKLCNILNGFSEKMKEYDIHDYMIIATSALREADNNLIVLDQVKQRTGFLIKILSNSEQRYLCYKSLALKENSFHSLIKDGTLLVDVGGGSIQLSLYDKKTLIATQNIKSTKTFSFISIGRIVEDNPKMNKRIIYTV
;
A
#
# COMPACT_ATOMS: atom_id res chain seq x y z
N MET A 1 -20.65 23.99 6.05
CA MET A 1 -20.38 22.55 6.33
C MET A 1 -18.89 22.38 6.39
N ALA A 2 -18.35 21.71 7.39
CA ALA A 2 -16.90 21.53 7.49
C ALA A 2 -16.41 20.60 6.37
N VAL A 3 -15.47 21.09 5.59
CA VAL A 3 -14.67 20.35 4.62
C VAL A 3 -13.32 20.13 5.26
N THR A 4 -12.81 18.92 5.20
CA THR A 4 -11.46 18.58 5.68
C THR A 4 -10.61 18.19 4.49
N ILE A 5 -9.42 18.79 4.39
CA ILE A 5 -8.41 18.36 3.41
C ILE A 5 -7.47 17.40 4.12
N PHE A 6 -7.19 16.25 3.49
CA PHE A 6 -6.40 15.18 4.06
C PHE A 6 -5.36 14.67 3.06
N ALA A 7 -4.12 14.46 3.52
CA ALA A 7 -3.07 13.87 2.70
C ALA A 7 -2.80 12.41 3.13
N ALA A 8 -2.86 11.49 2.17
CA ALA A 8 -2.44 10.11 2.31
C ALA A 8 -1.13 9.89 1.57
N ILE A 9 -0.07 9.53 2.31
CA ILE A 9 1.27 9.29 1.74
C ILE A 9 1.59 7.80 1.87
N ASP A 10 1.94 7.17 0.74
CA ASP A 10 2.38 5.79 0.65
C ASP A 10 3.87 5.72 0.27
N VAL A 11 4.67 5.16 1.17
CA VAL A 11 6.09 4.85 0.93
C VAL A 11 6.20 3.42 0.45
N GLY A 12 6.04 3.24 -0.86
CA GLY A 12 6.05 1.95 -1.53
C GLY A 12 7.46 1.46 -1.87
N SER A 13 7.54 0.26 -2.45
CA SER A 13 8.82 -0.36 -2.84
C SER A 13 9.44 0.26 -4.08
N HIS A 14 8.63 0.71 -5.03
CA HIS A 14 9.08 1.32 -6.28
C HIS A 14 8.98 2.84 -6.24
N GLU A 15 7.85 3.34 -5.79
CA GLU A 15 7.55 4.76 -5.72
C GLU A 15 7.07 5.17 -4.33
N THR A 16 7.17 6.47 -4.06
CA THR A 16 6.55 7.14 -2.93
C THR A 16 5.55 8.12 -3.49
N SER A 17 4.30 8.02 -3.04
CA SER A 17 3.19 8.81 -3.57
C SER A 17 2.43 9.54 -2.47
N MET A 18 1.82 10.66 -2.83
CA MET A 18 0.88 11.41 -2.01
C MET A 18 -0.41 11.64 -2.77
N ARG A 19 -1.54 11.39 -2.13
CA ARG A 19 -2.86 11.76 -2.61
C ARG A 19 -3.50 12.73 -1.65
N ILE A 20 -4.05 13.80 -2.18
CA ILE A 20 -4.77 14.81 -1.41
C ILE A 20 -6.25 14.63 -1.66
N TYR A 21 -7.02 14.56 -0.58
CA TYR A 21 -8.46 14.35 -0.61
C TYR A 21 -9.21 15.50 0.06
N GLU A 22 -10.30 15.91 -0.57
CA GLU A 22 -11.35 16.68 0.08
C GLU A 22 -12.38 15.71 0.66
N ILE A 23 -12.67 15.85 1.95
CA ILE A 23 -13.61 14.99 2.68
C ILE A 23 -14.73 15.85 3.23
N SER A 24 -15.97 15.54 2.85
CA SER A 24 -17.16 16.21 3.39
C SER A 24 -18.30 15.24 3.61
N LYS A 25 -19.18 15.56 4.58
CA LYS A 25 -20.37 14.73 4.85
C LYS A 25 -21.37 14.72 3.70
N LYS A 26 -21.40 15.78 2.88
CA LYS A 26 -22.36 15.93 1.77
C LYS A 26 -21.88 15.25 0.50
N TYR A 27 -20.59 15.39 0.17
CA TYR A 27 -20.05 14.96 -1.11
C TYR A 27 -19.13 13.74 -1.00
N GLY A 28 -18.90 13.24 0.23
CA GLY A 28 -18.03 12.09 0.47
C GLY A 28 -16.55 12.44 0.38
N VAL A 29 -15.78 11.54 -0.20
CA VAL A 29 -14.32 11.64 -0.39
C VAL A 29 -14.03 11.91 -1.86
N HIS A 30 -13.34 13.00 -2.16
CA HIS A 30 -12.95 13.40 -3.50
C HIS A 30 -11.44 13.60 -3.58
N GLU A 31 -10.76 12.94 -4.52
CA GLU A 31 -9.33 13.12 -4.77
C GLU A 31 -9.14 14.41 -5.58
N ILE A 32 -8.31 15.33 -5.06
CA ILE A 32 -8.02 16.63 -5.71
C ILE A 32 -6.63 16.68 -6.31
N GLU A 33 -5.67 15.91 -5.78
CA GLU A 33 -4.32 15.87 -6.35
C GLU A 33 -3.65 14.51 -6.10
N TYR A 34 -2.83 14.08 -7.06
CA TYR A 34 -1.95 12.91 -6.97
C TYR A 34 -0.54 13.29 -7.42
N VAL A 35 0.42 13.11 -6.52
CA VAL A 35 1.85 13.35 -6.77
C VAL A 35 2.63 12.08 -6.45
N HIS A 36 3.57 11.69 -7.31
CA HIS A 36 4.41 10.52 -7.07
C HIS A 36 5.85 10.72 -7.54
N HIS A 37 6.77 10.03 -6.89
CA HIS A 37 8.19 10.03 -7.23
C HIS A 37 8.78 8.63 -7.11
N THR A 38 9.67 8.27 -8.03
CA THR A 38 10.35 6.98 -8.01
C THR A 38 11.43 6.97 -6.93
N ALA A 39 11.21 6.23 -5.84
CA ALA A 39 12.15 6.07 -4.73
C ALA A 39 13.03 4.82 -4.87
N ARG A 40 12.45 3.70 -5.36
CA ARG A 40 13.10 2.38 -5.59
C ARG A 40 13.69 1.75 -4.32
N LEU A 41 13.08 1.96 -3.16
CA LEU A 41 13.50 1.35 -1.88
C LEU A 41 13.63 -0.17 -1.97
N GLY A 42 12.71 -0.81 -2.69
CA GLY A 42 12.69 -2.26 -2.83
C GLY A 42 13.90 -2.86 -3.54
N LEU A 43 14.59 -2.11 -4.42
CA LEU A 43 15.78 -2.63 -5.09
C LEU A 43 16.87 -3.02 -4.08
N GLU A 44 17.11 -2.16 -3.09
CA GLU A 44 18.12 -2.41 -2.05
C GLU A 44 17.60 -3.40 -1.01
N THR A 45 16.37 -3.20 -0.51
CA THR A 45 15.79 -4.08 0.50
C THR A 45 15.73 -5.54 0.05
N TYR A 46 15.33 -5.81 -1.20
CA TYR A 46 15.19 -7.19 -1.68
C TYR A 46 16.50 -7.83 -2.09
N SER A 47 17.55 -7.05 -2.38
CA SER A 47 18.88 -7.56 -2.71
C SER A 47 19.81 -7.70 -1.51
N THR A 48 19.83 -6.69 -0.63
CA THR A 48 20.82 -6.59 0.46
C THR A 48 20.21 -6.56 1.86
N LYS A 49 18.88 -6.48 1.97
CA LYS A 49 18.16 -6.23 3.22
C LYS A 49 18.48 -4.90 3.90
N HIS A 50 19.18 -4.01 3.23
CA HIS A 50 19.65 -2.75 3.77
C HIS A 50 19.34 -1.60 2.83
N ILE A 51 18.81 -0.49 3.35
CA ILE A 51 18.55 0.74 2.59
C ILE A 51 19.74 1.68 2.86
N SER A 52 20.41 2.10 1.78
CA SER A 52 21.58 2.98 1.87
C SER A 52 21.21 4.41 2.29
N TYR A 53 22.17 5.13 2.84
CA TYR A 53 21.99 6.55 3.18
C TYR A 53 21.61 7.40 1.96
N THR A 54 22.16 7.09 0.78
CA THR A 54 21.81 7.78 -0.47
C THR A 54 20.31 7.61 -0.80
N THR A 55 19.76 6.41 -0.59
CA THR A 55 18.33 6.14 -0.80
C THR A 55 17.47 6.80 0.29
N ILE A 56 17.97 6.85 1.55
CA ILE A 56 17.32 7.60 2.63
C ILE A 56 17.29 9.09 2.30
N ASP A 57 18.40 9.67 1.80
CA ASP A 57 18.47 11.07 1.38
C ASP A 57 17.42 11.38 0.31
N LYS A 58 17.31 10.50 -0.68
CA LYS A 58 16.30 10.63 -1.74
C LYS A 58 14.88 10.58 -1.18
N LEU A 59 14.60 9.65 -0.27
CA LEU A 59 13.30 9.56 0.39
C LEU A 59 12.96 10.84 1.18
N CYS A 60 13.92 11.36 1.97
CA CYS A 60 13.73 12.60 2.72
C CYS A 60 13.46 13.79 1.79
N ASN A 61 14.16 13.90 0.67
CA ASN A 61 13.92 14.97 -0.31
C ASN A 61 12.52 14.87 -0.93
N ILE A 62 12.05 13.67 -1.26
CA ILE A 62 10.68 13.46 -1.75
C ILE A 62 9.65 13.90 -0.69
N LEU A 63 9.84 13.46 0.55
CA LEU A 63 8.91 13.78 1.65
C LEU A 63 8.92 15.29 1.98
N ASN A 64 10.07 15.97 1.90
CA ASN A 64 10.13 17.43 2.03
C ASN A 64 9.34 18.12 0.90
N GLY A 65 9.44 17.64 -0.35
CA GLY A 65 8.61 18.13 -1.45
C GLY A 65 7.11 17.95 -1.20
N PHE A 66 6.71 16.81 -0.59
CA PHE A 66 5.32 16.61 -0.18
C PHE A 66 4.91 17.56 0.95
N SER A 67 5.81 17.85 1.90
CA SER A 67 5.55 18.84 2.96
C SER A 67 5.28 20.24 2.38
N GLU A 68 6.06 20.67 1.40
CA GLU A 68 5.82 21.95 0.71
C GLU A 68 4.46 21.95 0.02
N LYS A 69 4.12 20.87 -0.67
CA LYS A 69 2.82 20.73 -1.32
C LYS A 69 1.66 20.73 -0.33
N MET A 70 1.81 20.08 0.82
CA MET A 70 0.81 20.11 1.89
C MET A 70 0.58 21.52 2.44
N LYS A 71 1.62 22.35 2.52
CA LYS A 71 1.50 23.77 2.92
C LYS A 71 0.69 24.58 1.91
N GLU A 72 0.82 24.33 0.61
CA GLU A 72 0.03 25.00 -0.43
C GLU A 72 -1.49 24.79 -0.24
N TYR A 73 -1.89 23.63 0.29
CA TYR A 73 -3.29 23.26 0.55
C TYR A 73 -3.72 23.47 2.01
N ASP A 74 -2.85 24.04 2.86
CA ASP A 74 -3.09 24.23 4.31
C ASP A 74 -3.49 22.90 5.01
N ILE A 75 -2.78 21.80 4.67
CA ILE A 75 -3.07 20.47 5.17
C ILE A 75 -2.39 20.24 6.51
N HIS A 76 -3.21 19.97 7.53
CA HIS A 76 -2.76 19.60 8.88
C HIS A 76 -3.02 18.13 9.20
N ASP A 77 -4.04 17.54 8.59
CA ASP A 77 -4.42 16.14 8.77
C ASP A 77 -3.80 15.27 7.68
N TYR A 78 -2.92 14.35 8.08
CA TYR A 78 -2.26 13.43 7.14
C TYR A 78 -1.93 12.09 7.76
N MET A 79 -1.66 11.10 6.91
CA MET A 79 -1.14 9.80 7.30
C MET A 79 -0.03 9.37 6.35
N ILE A 80 1.07 8.87 6.90
CA ILE A 80 2.17 8.27 6.12
C ILE A 80 2.28 6.81 6.49
N ILE A 81 2.13 5.96 5.50
CA ILE A 81 2.27 4.51 5.64
C ILE A 81 3.45 4.01 4.80
N ALA A 82 4.04 2.92 5.24
CA ALA A 82 5.02 2.18 4.45
C ALA A 82 4.69 0.69 4.45
N THR A 83 5.10 0.00 3.41
CA THR A 83 4.77 -1.40 3.20
C THR A 83 6.03 -2.26 3.10
N SER A 84 6.08 -3.22 2.18
CA SER A 84 7.04 -4.31 2.14
C SER A 84 8.51 -3.86 2.13
N ALA A 85 8.88 -2.79 1.43
CA ALA A 85 10.29 -2.37 1.39
C ALA A 85 10.81 -1.98 2.77
N LEU A 86 10.14 -1.08 3.49
CA LEU A 86 10.54 -0.69 4.84
C LEU A 86 10.31 -1.82 5.85
N ARG A 87 9.23 -2.58 5.71
CA ARG A 87 8.94 -3.70 6.62
C ARG A 87 10.01 -4.78 6.61
N GLU A 88 10.64 -5.02 5.44
CA GLU A 88 11.61 -6.09 5.26
C GLU A 88 13.07 -5.65 5.33
N ALA A 89 13.33 -4.36 5.47
CA ALA A 89 14.68 -3.83 5.65
C ALA A 89 15.15 -4.06 7.10
N ASP A 90 16.36 -4.61 7.26
CA ASP A 90 16.94 -4.87 8.59
C ASP A 90 17.30 -3.55 9.31
N ASN A 91 17.54 -2.47 8.57
CA ASN A 91 17.83 -1.14 9.11
C ASN A 91 16.62 -0.19 9.12
N ASN A 92 15.39 -0.71 9.10
CA ASN A 92 14.19 0.11 9.03
C ASN A 92 14.07 1.16 10.16
N LEU A 93 14.50 0.84 11.37
CA LEU A 93 14.50 1.78 12.49
C LEU A 93 15.42 2.99 12.24
N ILE A 94 16.57 2.76 11.59
CA ILE A 94 17.49 3.83 11.20
C ILE A 94 16.82 4.71 10.14
N VAL A 95 16.17 4.11 9.15
CA VAL A 95 15.43 4.86 8.11
C VAL A 95 14.33 5.72 8.73
N LEU A 96 13.53 5.15 9.64
CA LEU A 96 12.46 5.89 10.32
C LEU A 96 12.99 7.05 11.15
N ASP A 97 14.11 6.84 11.88
CA ASP A 97 14.75 7.89 12.68
C ASP A 97 15.28 9.02 11.78
N GLN A 98 16.01 8.70 10.71
CA GLN A 98 16.52 9.67 9.75
C GLN A 98 15.41 10.49 9.10
N VAL A 99 14.31 9.84 8.68
CA VAL A 99 13.14 10.55 8.13
C VAL A 99 12.56 11.49 9.18
N LYS A 100 12.34 11.01 10.42
CA LYS A 100 11.80 11.83 11.51
C LYS A 100 12.66 13.06 11.78
N GLN A 101 13.98 12.87 11.92
CA GLN A 101 14.92 13.96 12.25
C GLN A 101 15.00 15.01 11.13
N ARG A 102 14.88 14.60 9.88
CA ARG A 102 15.15 15.45 8.72
C ARG A 102 13.90 16.08 8.10
N THR A 103 12.74 15.46 8.29
CA THR A 103 11.48 15.91 7.70
C THR A 103 10.38 16.20 8.72
N GLY A 104 10.55 15.75 9.97
CA GLY A 104 9.52 15.81 11.01
C GLY A 104 8.42 14.77 10.85
N PHE A 105 8.39 14.00 9.76
CA PHE A 105 7.35 13.03 9.49
C PHE A 105 7.55 11.73 10.26
N LEU A 106 6.41 11.15 10.70
CA LEU A 106 6.35 9.83 11.33
C LEU A 106 5.72 8.84 10.36
N ILE A 107 6.51 7.87 9.90
CA ILE A 107 6.04 6.80 9.02
C ILE A 107 5.56 5.62 9.85
N LYS A 108 4.33 5.16 9.60
CA LYS A 108 3.82 3.90 10.14
C LYS A 108 4.10 2.76 9.17
N ILE A 109 4.92 1.79 9.57
CA ILE A 109 5.10 0.56 8.79
C ILE A 109 3.90 -0.35 9.05
N LEU A 110 3.18 -0.72 7.98
CA LEU A 110 2.05 -1.64 8.05
C LEU A 110 2.52 -3.09 8.12
N SER A 111 1.95 -3.86 9.02
CA SER A 111 2.02 -5.32 8.97
C SER A 111 1.29 -5.85 7.72
N ASN A 112 1.58 -7.10 7.33
CA ASN A 112 0.87 -7.74 6.23
C ASN A 112 -0.66 -7.81 6.47
N SER A 113 -1.07 -7.98 7.71
CA SER A 113 -2.49 -8.04 8.07
C SER A 113 -3.17 -6.67 7.99
N GLU A 114 -2.50 -5.60 8.45
CA GLU A 114 -3.00 -4.23 8.31
C GLU A 114 -3.12 -3.82 6.84
N GLN A 115 -2.08 -4.10 6.02
CA GLN A 115 -2.11 -3.81 4.59
C GLN A 115 -3.29 -4.53 3.90
N ARG A 116 -3.49 -5.82 4.18
CA ARG A 116 -4.60 -6.61 3.67
C ARG A 116 -5.96 -6.05 4.09
N TYR A 117 -6.09 -5.64 5.36
CA TYR A 117 -7.31 -5.04 5.86
C TYR A 117 -7.63 -3.73 5.15
N LEU A 118 -6.63 -2.86 4.92
CA LEU A 118 -6.82 -1.61 4.19
C LEU A 118 -7.19 -1.86 2.72
N CYS A 119 -6.56 -2.83 2.06
CA CYS A 119 -6.93 -3.26 0.71
C CYS A 119 -8.39 -3.74 0.66
N TYR A 120 -8.81 -4.61 1.58
CA TYR A 120 -10.20 -5.05 1.71
C TYR A 120 -11.15 -3.86 1.88
N LYS A 121 -10.86 -2.94 2.80
CA LYS A 121 -11.67 -1.74 3.06
C LYS A 121 -11.79 -0.85 1.83
N SER A 122 -10.69 -0.62 1.13
CA SER A 122 -10.65 0.19 -0.10
C SER A 122 -11.59 -0.38 -1.17
N LEU A 123 -11.54 -1.68 -1.39
CA LEU A 123 -12.43 -2.37 -2.34
C LEU A 123 -13.89 -2.35 -1.90
N ALA A 124 -14.15 -2.60 -0.62
CA ALA A 124 -15.51 -2.58 -0.08
C ALA A 124 -16.18 -1.20 -0.17
N LEU A 125 -15.38 -0.12 -0.15
CA LEU A 125 -15.88 1.25 -0.31
C LEU A 125 -16.08 1.66 -1.78
N LYS A 126 -15.24 1.15 -2.70
CA LYS A 126 -15.26 1.51 -4.12
C LYS A 126 -16.25 0.66 -4.93
N GLU A 127 -16.43 -0.59 -4.55
CA GLU A 127 -17.19 -1.58 -5.31
C GLU A 127 -18.49 -1.93 -4.59
N ASN A 128 -19.60 -1.39 -5.05
CA ASN A 128 -20.93 -1.62 -4.45
C ASN A 128 -21.32 -3.11 -4.42
N SER A 129 -20.83 -3.90 -5.38
CA SER A 129 -21.05 -5.34 -5.47
C SER A 129 -20.10 -6.19 -4.65
N PHE A 130 -19.12 -5.59 -3.96
CA PHE A 130 -18.04 -6.30 -3.28
C PHE A 130 -18.54 -7.39 -2.33
N HIS A 131 -19.55 -7.08 -1.51
CA HIS A 131 -20.14 -8.07 -0.59
C HIS A 131 -20.80 -9.26 -1.29
N SER A 132 -21.30 -9.07 -2.52
CA SER A 132 -21.81 -10.19 -3.32
C SER A 132 -20.69 -10.97 -3.99
N LEU A 133 -19.62 -10.28 -4.40
CA LEU A 133 -18.45 -10.92 -5.02
C LEU A 133 -17.77 -11.91 -4.06
N ILE A 134 -17.56 -11.54 -2.79
CA ILE A 134 -16.89 -12.41 -1.80
C ILE A 134 -17.77 -13.50 -1.21
N LYS A 135 -19.02 -13.63 -1.68
CA LYS A 135 -19.97 -14.66 -1.22
C LYS A 135 -19.65 -16.05 -1.78
N ASP A 136 -19.16 -16.11 -3.02
CA ASP A 136 -19.09 -17.32 -3.82
C ASP A 136 -17.65 -17.70 -4.22
N GLY A 137 -16.74 -17.76 -3.25
CA GLY A 137 -15.37 -18.17 -3.48
C GLY A 137 -14.57 -17.16 -4.33
N THR A 138 -14.01 -16.12 -3.71
CA THR A 138 -13.27 -15.06 -4.40
C THR A 138 -11.83 -15.00 -3.95
N LEU A 139 -10.89 -14.99 -4.90
CA LEU A 139 -9.49 -14.69 -4.67
C LEU A 139 -9.23 -13.21 -4.92
N LEU A 140 -8.85 -12.49 -3.87
CA LEU A 140 -8.35 -11.14 -3.95
C LEU A 140 -6.82 -11.18 -4.11
N VAL A 141 -6.32 -10.53 -5.16
CA VAL A 141 -4.88 -10.43 -5.46
C VAL A 141 -4.47 -8.97 -5.41
N ASP A 142 -3.64 -8.63 -4.42
CA ASP A 142 -3.03 -7.30 -4.28
C ASP A 142 -1.58 -7.37 -4.75
N VAL A 143 -1.25 -6.68 -5.84
CA VAL A 143 0.07 -6.71 -6.48
C VAL A 143 0.81 -5.42 -6.16
N GLY A 144 1.75 -5.49 -5.24
CA GLY A 144 2.64 -4.38 -4.91
C GLY A 144 4.01 -4.49 -5.60
N GLY A 145 4.80 -3.41 -5.53
CA GLY A 145 6.15 -3.37 -6.13
C GLY A 145 7.16 -4.36 -5.52
N GLY A 146 6.84 -5.00 -4.41
CA GLY A 146 7.76 -5.92 -3.72
C GLY A 146 7.12 -7.19 -3.18
N SER A 147 5.80 -7.31 -3.23
CA SER A 147 5.09 -8.50 -2.76
C SER A 147 3.73 -8.62 -3.43
N ILE A 148 3.22 -9.85 -3.51
CA ILE A 148 1.83 -10.11 -3.85
C ILE A 148 1.14 -10.68 -2.62
N GLN A 149 -0.01 -10.12 -2.28
CA GLN A 149 -0.87 -10.65 -1.23
C GLN A 149 -2.06 -11.36 -1.86
N LEU A 150 -2.27 -12.59 -1.46
CA LEU A 150 -3.41 -13.41 -1.86
C LEU A 150 -4.36 -13.53 -0.67
N SER A 151 -5.64 -13.32 -0.89
CA SER A 151 -6.67 -13.46 0.13
C SER A 151 -7.88 -14.20 -0.45
N LEU A 152 -8.12 -15.39 0.04
CA LEU A 152 -9.24 -16.23 -0.37
C LEU A 152 -10.44 -15.98 0.55
N TYR A 153 -11.55 -15.58 -0.04
CA TYR A 153 -12.83 -15.40 0.64
C TYR A 153 -13.84 -16.44 0.16
N ASP A 154 -14.62 -16.99 1.09
CA ASP A 154 -15.83 -17.76 0.83
C ASP A 154 -16.88 -17.42 1.88
N LYS A 155 -18.16 -17.39 1.47
CA LYS A 155 -19.30 -17.03 2.35
C LYS A 155 -19.03 -15.74 3.14
N LYS A 156 -18.40 -14.74 2.50
CA LYS A 156 -18.00 -13.45 3.10
C LYS A 156 -16.93 -13.55 4.19
N THR A 157 -16.29 -14.70 4.37
CA THR A 157 -15.27 -14.93 5.38
C THR A 157 -13.91 -15.12 4.72
N LEU A 158 -12.87 -14.54 5.30
CA LEU A 158 -11.49 -14.78 4.89
C LEU A 158 -11.06 -16.19 5.33
N ILE A 159 -10.81 -17.09 4.35
CA ILE A 159 -10.48 -18.49 4.61
C ILE A 159 -8.98 -18.72 4.65
N ALA A 160 -8.25 -18.13 3.72
CA ALA A 160 -6.81 -18.30 3.61
C ALA A 160 -6.14 -17.03 3.11
N THR A 161 -4.89 -16.85 3.54
CA THR A 161 -4.05 -15.74 3.05
C THR A 161 -2.65 -16.24 2.78
N GLN A 162 -2.03 -15.69 1.74
CA GLN A 162 -0.64 -15.94 1.43
C GLN A 162 0.04 -14.65 0.98
N ASN A 163 1.27 -14.42 1.48
CA ASN A 163 2.14 -13.38 0.97
C ASN A 163 3.26 -14.03 0.17
N ILE A 164 3.44 -13.56 -1.06
CA ILE A 164 4.50 -14.01 -1.93
C ILE A 164 5.46 -12.83 -2.11
N LYS A 165 6.72 -13.01 -1.70
CA LYS A 165 7.76 -12.00 -1.90
C LYS A 165 8.13 -11.96 -3.39
N SER A 166 8.27 -10.76 -3.95
CA SER A 166 8.77 -10.60 -5.30
C SER A 166 10.26 -10.89 -5.34
N THR A 167 10.62 -12.13 -5.59
CA THR A 167 11.94 -12.48 -6.11
C THR A 167 11.89 -12.34 -7.63
N LYS A 168 12.97 -11.93 -8.26
CA LYS A 168 13.14 -11.48 -9.67
C LYS A 168 12.36 -12.18 -10.80
N THR A 169 11.57 -13.20 -10.52
CA THR A 169 10.81 -13.94 -11.52
C THR A 169 9.44 -14.32 -10.96
N PHE A 170 8.48 -13.41 -11.14
CA PHE A 170 7.09 -13.77 -10.91
C PHE A 170 6.58 -14.55 -12.09
N SER A 171 6.38 -15.85 -11.95
CA SER A 171 5.63 -16.60 -12.93
C SER A 171 4.16 -16.63 -12.52
N PHE A 172 3.28 -16.19 -13.41
CA PHE A 172 1.82 -16.37 -13.30
C PHE A 172 1.40 -17.84 -13.02
N ILE A 173 2.32 -18.78 -13.24
CA ILE A 173 2.21 -20.21 -12.94
C ILE A 173 1.95 -20.47 -11.45
N SER A 174 2.51 -19.68 -10.53
CA SER A 174 2.32 -19.87 -9.09
C SER A 174 0.90 -19.48 -8.64
N ILE A 175 0.29 -18.49 -9.28
CA ILE A 175 -1.10 -18.10 -9.00
C ILE A 175 -2.07 -19.16 -9.54
N GLY A 176 -1.80 -19.70 -10.73
CA GLY A 176 -2.58 -20.79 -11.34
C GLY A 176 -2.65 -22.02 -10.43
N ARG A 177 -1.54 -22.45 -9.83
CA ARG A 177 -1.50 -23.61 -8.91
C ARG A 177 -2.36 -23.41 -7.66
N ILE A 178 -2.36 -22.23 -7.05
CA ILE A 178 -3.18 -21.92 -5.86
C ILE A 178 -4.67 -22.03 -6.20
N VAL A 179 -5.05 -21.69 -7.42
CA VAL A 179 -6.43 -21.78 -7.93
C VAL A 179 -6.81 -23.24 -8.25
N GLU A 180 -5.87 -24.02 -8.82
CA GLU A 180 -6.10 -25.42 -9.20
C GLU A 180 -6.22 -26.36 -7.99
N ASP A 181 -5.47 -26.10 -6.91
CA ASP A 181 -5.52 -26.88 -5.68
C ASP A 181 -6.82 -26.68 -4.84
N ASN A 182 -7.68 -25.75 -5.25
CA ASN A 182 -8.97 -25.46 -4.61
C ASN A 182 -10.16 -25.63 -5.56
N PRO A 183 -10.64 -26.88 -5.81
CA PRO A 183 -11.70 -27.16 -6.80
C PRO A 183 -13.07 -26.56 -6.45
N LYS A 184 -13.25 -26.00 -5.25
CA LYS A 184 -14.49 -25.29 -4.85
C LYS A 184 -14.52 -23.82 -5.23
N MET A 185 -13.47 -23.29 -5.86
CA MET A 185 -13.43 -21.89 -6.29
C MET A 185 -14.26 -21.69 -7.56
N ASN A 186 -15.42 -21.09 -7.39
CA ASN A 186 -16.13 -20.48 -8.51
C ASN A 186 -15.41 -19.19 -8.90
N LYS A 187 -14.67 -19.25 -9.98
CA LYS A 187 -13.58 -18.43 -10.51
C LYS A 187 -13.89 -16.92 -10.61
N ARG A 188 -13.68 -16.16 -9.55
CA ARG A 188 -13.54 -14.70 -9.69
C ARG A 188 -12.23 -14.26 -9.08
N ILE A 189 -11.34 -13.74 -9.91
CA ILE A 189 -10.06 -13.16 -9.48
C ILE A 189 -10.22 -11.65 -9.60
N ILE A 190 -10.08 -10.94 -8.48
CA ILE A 190 -10.07 -9.47 -8.46
C ILE A 190 -8.62 -9.05 -8.30
N TYR A 191 -8.11 -8.27 -9.25
CA TYR A 191 -6.77 -7.68 -9.20
C TYR A 191 -6.86 -6.27 -8.65
N THR A 192 -5.95 -5.95 -7.71
CA THR A 192 -5.61 -4.56 -7.35
C THR A 192 -4.15 -4.33 -7.75
N VAL A 193 -3.87 -3.23 -8.41
CA VAL A 193 -2.53 -2.77 -8.79
C VAL A 193 -2.22 -1.50 -8.03
#